data_39aa74c251a9eb54e978664cfa3471f3
#
_entry.id   39aa74c251a9eb54e978664cfa3471f3
#
_cell.length_a   1.000
_cell.length_b   1.000
_cell.length_c   1.000
_cell.angle_alpha   90.00
_cell.angle_beta   90.00
_cell.angle_gamma   90.00
#
_symmetry.space_group_name_H-M   'P 1'
#
loop_
_entity.id
_entity.type
_entity.pdbx_description
1 polymer ?
#
loop_
_entity_poly.entity_id
_entity_poly.type
_entity_poly.pdbx_seq_one_letter_code
_entity_poly.pdbx_strand_id
1 'polypeptide(L)'
;NVLAKAPKKGEQRQYQPLVNIPPEVRENVPVIYIGTNRSLKEHLPEARYSLLRQLFEDIDKDLHDPKQTVKIKQSDGTETDVPRAQHFNELMHATLHVLRTGEFEKLETAIKRNALRLLGFDPETDADKLDFFFSPFETIDFYKSMDMRVREGDFSISATELGEGIQNALVLSILQAFEERRKQGAILLIEEPEMFLHPQMQRTLYKTIREIGKTNQVIYTTHSPHFVTIPDYSEVVIVRRGTDGTTTRLSDLPINEKRREKYLKELDPERNELFFATRLLLVEGDTEKLALPEYAKHLKLDLDRAGASIVEVGGKKNILDIANISISFGIPTGILYDADCKQFKDEKDKEKEFNKQIDALAKTDGSVMVWTFP
;
A
#
# COMPACT_ATOMS: atom_id res chain seq x y z
N ASN A 1 4.17 4.05 -18.91
CA ASN A 1 5.64 4.07 -18.95
C ASN A 1 6.14 2.66 -19.11
N VAL A 2 6.45 2.26 -20.35
CA VAL A 2 7.19 1.01 -20.58
C VAL A 2 8.64 1.30 -20.18
N LEU A 3 9.07 0.75 -19.06
CA LEU A 3 10.48 0.78 -18.67
C LEU A 3 11.29 0.02 -19.73
N ALA A 4 12.09 0.75 -20.50
CA ALA A 4 13.05 0.14 -21.39
C ALA A 4 14.01 -0.76 -20.60
N LYS A 5 14.41 -1.90 -21.18
CA LYS A 5 15.45 -2.78 -20.59
C LYS A 5 16.63 -1.96 -20.12
N ALA A 6 17.16 -2.29 -18.94
CA ALA A 6 18.35 -1.65 -18.43
C ALA A 6 19.48 -1.67 -19.51
N PRO A 7 20.12 -0.54 -19.78
CA PRO A 7 21.19 -0.50 -20.80
C PRO A 7 22.35 -1.38 -20.36
N LYS A 8 22.97 -2.07 -21.31
CA LYS A 8 24.21 -2.78 -21.06
C LYS A 8 25.32 -1.79 -20.67
N LYS A 9 26.31 -2.26 -19.89
CA LYS A 9 27.44 -1.44 -19.42
C LYS A 9 28.08 -0.72 -20.60
N GLY A 10 27.98 0.63 -20.65
CA GLY A 10 28.54 1.48 -21.70
C GLY A 10 27.53 2.08 -22.70
N GLU A 11 26.23 1.72 -22.62
CA GLU A 11 25.20 2.33 -23.46
C GLU A 11 24.55 3.53 -22.75
N GLN A 12 24.42 4.67 -23.45
CA GLN A 12 23.63 5.80 -22.96
C GLN A 12 22.15 5.45 -22.98
N ARG A 13 21.44 5.79 -21.90
CA ARG A 13 19.99 5.62 -21.84
C ARG A 13 19.31 6.52 -22.88
N GLN A 14 18.79 5.93 -23.93
CA GLN A 14 17.84 6.60 -24.82
C GLN A 14 16.45 6.50 -24.19
N TYR A 15 15.91 7.63 -23.73
CA TYR A 15 14.51 7.72 -23.29
C TYR A 15 13.63 7.70 -24.53
N GLN A 16 12.82 6.66 -24.66
CA GLN A 16 11.74 6.69 -25.64
C GLN A 16 10.65 7.68 -25.17
N PRO A 17 10.03 8.44 -26.07
CA PRO A 17 8.93 9.32 -25.71
C PRO A 17 7.81 8.52 -25.07
N LEU A 18 7.12 9.12 -24.08
CA LEU A 18 5.97 8.53 -23.41
C LEU A 18 4.90 8.19 -24.45
N VAL A 19 4.65 6.93 -24.64
CA VAL A 19 3.55 6.45 -25.50
C VAL A 19 2.30 6.29 -24.63
N ASN A 20 1.19 6.83 -25.07
CA ASN A 20 -0.08 6.62 -24.39
C ASN A 20 -0.41 5.12 -24.39
N ILE A 21 -0.61 4.55 -23.21
CA ILE A 21 -1.03 3.17 -23.05
C ILE A 21 -2.49 3.07 -23.57
N PRO A 22 -2.78 2.20 -24.53
CA PRO A 22 -4.14 2.01 -25.01
C PRO A 22 -5.13 1.70 -23.89
N PRO A 23 -6.37 2.17 -23.95
CA PRO A 23 -7.39 1.90 -22.93
C PRO A 23 -7.53 0.41 -22.61
N GLU A 24 -7.54 -0.45 -23.61
CA GLU A 24 -7.62 -1.91 -23.46
C GLU A 24 -6.50 -2.49 -22.58
N VAL A 25 -5.28 -1.97 -22.69
CA VAL A 25 -4.15 -2.41 -21.86
C VAL A 25 -4.32 -1.91 -20.42
N ARG A 26 -4.85 -0.69 -20.25
CA ARG A 26 -5.10 -0.13 -18.91
C ARG A 26 -6.22 -0.86 -18.16
N GLU A 27 -7.24 -1.30 -18.88
CA GLU A 27 -8.35 -2.09 -18.32
C GLU A 27 -7.90 -3.49 -17.90
N ASN A 28 -7.03 -4.12 -18.70
CA ASN A 28 -6.53 -5.47 -18.43
C ASN A 28 -5.42 -5.52 -17.37
N VAL A 29 -4.64 -4.44 -17.21
CA VAL A 29 -3.55 -4.34 -16.22
C VAL A 29 -3.70 -3.03 -15.45
N PRO A 30 -4.66 -2.93 -14.53
CA PRO A 30 -4.87 -1.73 -13.74
C PRO A 30 -3.68 -1.49 -12.82
N VAL A 31 -3.22 -0.25 -12.81
CA VAL A 31 -2.21 0.24 -11.87
C VAL A 31 -2.91 1.12 -10.84
N ILE A 32 -2.84 0.73 -9.59
CA ILE A 32 -3.41 1.47 -8.47
C ILE A 32 -2.27 2.08 -7.67
N TYR A 33 -2.28 3.39 -7.53
CA TYR A 33 -1.28 4.13 -6.76
C TYR A 33 -1.90 4.71 -5.50
N ILE A 34 -1.27 4.45 -4.37
CA ILE A 34 -1.61 4.98 -3.06
C ILE A 34 -0.39 5.72 -2.53
N GLY A 35 -0.46 7.05 -2.57
CA GLY A 35 0.61 7.92 -2.09
C GLY A 35 0.64 8.07 -0.57
N THR A 36 1.51 8.94 -0.08
CA THR A 36 1.63 9.27 1.36
C THR A 36 0.46 10.11 1.88
N ASN A 37 -0.12 10.97 1.02
CA ASN A 37 -1.34 11.72 1.37
C ASN A 37 -2.56 10.81 1.24
N ARG A 38 -2.99 10.23 2.37
CA ARG A 38 -4.13 9.30 2.45
C ARG A 38 -5.31 9.91 3.15
N SER A 39 -5.67 11.14 2.76
CA SER A 39 -6.95 11.70 3.19
C SER A 39 -8.08 10.77 2.75
N LEU A 40 -8.84 10.25 3.69
CA LEU A 40 -9.99 9.38 3.38
C LEU A 40 -10.95 10.06 2.40
N LYS A 41 -11.06 11.39 2.42
CA LYS A 41 -11.88 12.17 1.47
C LYS A 41 -11.55 11.88 0.00
N GLU A 42 -10.26 11.66 -0.31
CA GLU A 42 -9.84 11.33 -1.69
C GLU A 42 -10.21 9.90 -2.11
N HIS A 43 -10.56 9.06 -1.15
CA HIS A 43 -10.92 7.66 -1.37
C HIS A 43 -12.42 7.38 -1.22
N LEU A 44 -13.21 8.38 -0.73
CA LEU A 44 -14.66 8.29 -0.68
C LEU A 44 -15.29 8.41 -2.09
N PRO A 45 -16.54 7.97 -2.27
CA PRO A 45 -17.17 7.89 -3.59
C PRO A 45 -17.34 9.24 -4.30
N GLU A 46 -17.34 10.36 -3.57
CA GLU A 46 -17.38 11.71 -4.13
C GLU A 46 -16.15 12.04 -4.99
N ALA A 47 -14.99 11.49 -4.64
CA ALA A 47 -13.77 11.75 -5.39
C ALA A 47 -13.78 10.98 -6.73
N ARG A 48 -13.48 11.70 -7.81
CA ARG A 48 -13.66 11.23 -9.21
C ARG A 48 -12.94 9.93 -9.55
N TYR A 49 -11.80 9.67 -8.93
CA TYR A 49 -10.95 8.51 -9.22
C TYR A 49 -10.75 7.58 -8.03
N SER A 50 -11.62 7.68 -7.02
CA SER A 50 -11.50 6.86 -5.82
C SER A 50 -11.80 5.38 -6.12
N LEU A 51 -11.14 4.49 -5.37
CA LEU A 51 -11.39 3.05 -5.46
C LEU A 51 -12.82 2.70 -5.06
N LEU A 52 -13.33 3.38 -4.04
CA LEU A 52 -14.68 3.13 -3.55
C LEU A 52 -15.74 3.53 -4.58
N ARG A 53 -15.50 4.63 -5.33
CA ARG A 53 -16.36 5.00 -6.45
C ARG A 53 -16.36 3.92 -7.55
N GLN A 54 -15.19 3.39 -7.91
CA GLN A 54 -15.11 2.32 -8.90
C GLN A 54 -15.87 1.07 -8.46
N LEU A 55 -15.79 0.72 -7.17
CA LEU A 55 -16.59 -0.38 -6.60
C LEU A 55 -18.10 -0.12 -6.73
N PHE A 56 -18.54 1.11 -6.48
CA PHE A 56 -19.94 1.47 -6.60
C PHE A 56 -20.43 1.56 -8.05
N GLU A 57 -19.58 1.99 -8.98
CA GLU A 57 -19.89 1.93 -10.40
C GLU A 57 -20.11 0.49 -10.88
N ASP A 58 -19.37 -0.47 -10.35
CA ASP A 58 -19.60 -1.89 -10.64
C ASP A 58 -20.87 -2.42 -9.96
N ILE A 59 -21.18 -1.99 -8.74
CA ILE A 59 -22.44 -2.32 -8.05
C ILE A 59 -23.64 -1.72 -8.80
N ASP A 60 -23.48 -0.51 -9.31
CA ASP A 60 -24.52 0.17 -10.08
C ASP A 60 -24.83 -0.55 -11.40
N LYS A 61 -23.80 -1.06 -12.09
CA LYS A 61 -23.98 -1.93 -13.26
C LYS A 61 -24.76 -3.21 -12.91
N ASP A 62 -24.42 -3.84 -11.77
CA ASP A 62 -25.14 -5.02 -11.28
C ASP A 62 -26.60 -4.69 -10.94
N LEU A 63 -26.87 -3.50 -10.40
CA LEU A 63 -28.24 -3.03 -10.11
C LEU A 63 -29.09 -2.90 -11.37
N HIS A 64 -28.47 -2.50 -12.50
CA HIS A 64 -29.14 -2.36 -13.80
C HIS A 64 -29.28 -3.67 -14.58
N ASP A 65 -28.70 -4.80 -14.09
CA ASP A 65 -28.95 -6.11 -14.69
C ASP A 65 -30.45 -6.48 -14.48
N PRO A 66 -31.23 -6.73 -15.57
CA PRO A 66 -32.64 -7.11 -15.47
C PRO A 66 -32.92 -8.36 -14.62
N LYS A 67 -31.90 -9.19 -14.38
CA LYS A 67 -32.00 -10.37 -13.51
C LYS A 67 -32.01 -10.03 -12.04
N GLN A 68 -31.56 -8.83 -11.65
CA GLN A 68 -31.58 -8.34 -10.29
C GLN A 68 -32.97 -7.79 -9.96
N THR A 69 -33.80 -8.61 -9.33
CA THR A 69 -35.16 -8.27 -8.97
C THR A 69 -35.35 -8.00 -7.49
N VAL A 70 -36.43 -7.30 -7.14
CA VAL A 70 -36.94 -7.13 -5.79
C VAL A 70 -38.41 -7.51 -5.76
N LYS A 71 -38.83 -8.20 -4.70
CA LYS A 71 -40.24 -8.55 -4.51
C LYS A 71 -41.02 -7.36 -3.98
N ILE A 72 -42.03 -6.96 -4.72
CA ILE A 72 -42.94 -5.86 -4.33
C ILE A 72 -44.29 -6.43 -4.05
N LYS A 73 -44.82 -6.07 -2.89
CA LYS A 73 -46.19 -6.45 -2.49
C LYS A 73 -47.16 -5.47 -3.14
N GLN A 74 -48.06 -5.98 -3.99
CA GLN A 74 -49.10 -5.18 -4.60
C GLN A 74 -50.29 -4.95 -3.63
N SER A 75 -51.16 -4.01 -3.98
CA SER A 75 -52.35 -3.65 -3.15
C SER A 75 -53.34 -4.81 -2.98
N ASP A 76 -53.32 -5.80 -3.87
CA ASP A 76 -54.10 -7.02 -3.80
C ASP A 76 -53.49 -8.14 -2.93
N GLY A 77 -52.28 -7.88 -2.38
CA GLY A 77 -51.53 -8.83 -1.54
C GLY A 77 -50.61 -9.79 -2.31
N THR A 78 -50.61 -9.73 -3.64
CA THR A 78 -49.69 -10.52 -4.49
C THR A 78 -48.27 -9.94 -4.45
N GLU A 79 -47.24 -10.82 -4.53
CA GLU A 79 -45.85 -10.43 -4.68
C GLU A 79 -45.44 -10.54 -6.14
N THR A 80 -44.87 -9.48 -6.67
CA THR A 80 -44.37 -9.45 -8.04
C THR A 80 -42.86 -9.14 -8.04
N ASP A 81 -42.07 -9.89 -8.82
CA ASP A 81 -40.67 -9.60 -9.02
C ASP A 81 -40.52 -8.48 -10.04
N VAL A 82 -39.92 -7.36 -9.61
CA VAL A 82 -39.65 -6.18 -10.46
C VAL A 82 -38.15 -5.94 -10.51
N PRO A 83 -37.57 -5.57 -11.69
CA PRO A 83 -36.17 -5.18 -11.76
C PRO A 83 -35.85 -4.05 -10.79
N ARG A 84 -34.76 -4.17 -10.05
CA ARG A 84 -34.37 -3.20 -8.99
C ARG A 84 -34.24 -1.78 -9.49
N ALA A 85 -33.58 -1.58 -10.66
CA ALA A 85 -33.41 -0.26 -11.26
C ALA A 85 -34.77 0.35 -11.67
N GLN A 86 -35.69 -0.44 -12.20
CA GLN A 86 -37.03 0.02 -12.52
C GLN A 86 -37.78 0.48 -11.28
N HIS A 87 -37.80 -0.33 -10.23
CA HIS A 87 -38.45 0.02 -8.98
C HIS A 87 -37.85 1.28 -8.32
N PHE A 88 -36.51 1.40 -8.36
CA PHE A 88 -35.84 2.62 -7.90
C PHE A 88 -36.34 3.85 -8.64
N ASN A 89 -36.42 3.80 -9.97
CA ASN A 89 -36.90 4.91 -10.78
C ASN A 89 -38.35 5.27 -10.47
N GLU A 90 -39.22 4.27 -10.28
CA GLU A 90 -40.62 4.48 -9.90
C GLU A 90 -40.74 5.20 -8.54
N LEU A 91 -39.96 4.79 -7.55
CA LEU A 91 -39.90 5.46 -6.23
C LEU A 91 -39.37 6.89 -6.33
N MET A 92 -38.35 7.12 -7.15
CA MET A 92 -37.79 8.45 -7.38
C MET A 92 -38.80 9.36 -8.04
N HIS A 93 -39.50 8.90 -9.07
CA HIS A 93 -40.58 9.68 -9.71
C HIS A 93 -41.68 10.03 -8.70
N ALA A 94 -42.09 9.09 -7.85
CA ALA A 94 -43.07 9.37 -6.81
C ALA A 94 -42.57 10.43 -5.80
N THR A 95 -41.30 10.35 -5.41
CA THR A 95 -40.68 11.34 -4.50
C THR A 95 -40.62 12.74 -5.15
N LEU A 96 -40.23 12.84 -6.41
CA LEU A 96 -40.21 14.10 -7.15
C LEU A 96 -41.59 14.73 -7.26
N HIS A 97 -42.63 13.89 -7.40
CA HIS A 97 -44.01 14.38 -7.42
C HIS A 97 -44.40 15.02 -6.07
N VAL A 98 -43.95 14.47 -4.94
CA VAL A 98 -44.20 15.04 -3.60
C VAL A 98 -43.56 16.41 -3.42
N LEU A 99 -42.43 16.66 -4.08
CA LEU A 99 -41.72 17.96 -4.02
C LEU A 99 -42.46 19.06 -4.80
N ARG A 100 -43.36 18.74 -5.74
CA ARG A 100 -44.18 19.70 -6.48
C ARG A 100 -45.37 20.15 -5.63
N THR A 101 -45.08 21.01 -4.66
CA THR A 101 -46.11 21.64 -3.83
C THR A 101 -46.86 22.73 -4.61
N GLY A 102 -48.06 23.12 -4.19
CA GLY A 102 -48.81 24.23 -4.82
C GLY A 102 -48.02 25.54 -4.84
N GLU A 103 -47.14 25.79 -3.87
CA GLU A 103 -46.26 26.99 -3.90
C GLU A 103 -45.13 26.84 -4.95
N PHE A 104 -44.60 25.63 -5.14
CA PHE A 104 -43.61 25.35 -6.19
C PHE A 104 -44.25 25.58 -7.59
N GLU A 105 -45.46 25.10 -7.83
CA GLU A 105 -46.18 25.29 -9.10
C GLU A 105 -46.46 26.74 -9.39
N LYS A 106 -46.84 27.54 -8.38
CA LYS A 106 -46.99 28.99 -8.53
C LYS A 106 -45.69 29.68 -8.91
N LEU A 107 -44.58 29.30 -8.27
CA LEU A 107 -43.26 29.85 -8.57
C LEU A 107 -42.83 29.48 -9.98
N GLU A 108 -42.97 28.20 -10.36
CA GLU A 108 -42.68 27.70 -11.71
C GLU A 108 -43.45 28.48 -12.78
N THR A 109 -44.75 28.65 -12.57
CA THR A 109 -45.63 29.40 -13.48
C THR A 109 -45.18 30.86 -13.59
N ALA A 110 -44.84 31.53 -12.47
CA ALA A 110 -44.38 32.91 -12.47
C ALA A 110 -43.04 33.08 -13.21
N ILE A 111 -42.09 32.14 -13.02
CA ILE A 111 -40.79 32.16 -13.70
C ILE A 111 -40.99 31.92 -15.21
N LYS A 112 -41.78 30.92 -15.60
CA LYS A 112 -42.08 30.63 -17.01
C LYS A 112 -42.68 31.87 -17.71
N ARG A 113 -43.69 32.46 -17.14
CA ARG A 113 -44.36 33.64 -17.70
C ARG A 113 -43.37 34.79 -17.89
N ASN A 114 -42.56 35.09 -16.88
CA ASN A 114 -41.61 36.21 -16.95
C ASN A 114 -40.48 35.93 -17.94
N ALA A 115 -39.93 34.68 -17.96
CA ALA A 115 -38.89 34.32 -18.87
C ALA A 115 -39.35 34.32 -20.33
N LEU A 116 -40.53 33.81 -20.63
CA LEU A 116 -41.07 33.84 -22.01
C LEU A 116 -41.23 35.27 -22.49
N ARG A 117 -41.76 36.21 -21.66
CA ARG A 117 -41.84 37.61 -22.02
C ARG A 117 -40.47 38.24 -22.29
N LEU A 118 -39.47 37.96 -21.47
CA LEU A 118 -38.11 38.49 -21.67
C LEU A 118 -37.46 37.93 -22.96
N LEU A 119 -37.80 36.70 -23.33
CA LEU A 119 -37.35 36.06 -24.57
C LEU A 119 -38.14 36.49 -25.81
N GLY A 120 -39.17 37.36 -25.66
CA GLY A 120 -39.98 37.83 -26.76
C GLY A 120 -41.09 36.86 -27.20
N PHE A 121 -41.44 35.92 -26.35
CA PHE A 121 -42.51 34.95 -26.56
C PHE A 121 -43.78 35.36 -25.81
N ASP A 122 -44.92 34.93 -26.31
CA ASP A 122 -46.17 35.10 -25.62
C ASP A 122 -46.39 33.99 -24.57
N PRO A 123 -46.52 34.28 -23.28
CA PRO A 123 -46.70 33.27 -22.25
C PRO A 123 -47.95 32.40 -22.39
N GLU A 124 -48.97 32.83 -23.13
CA GLU A 124 -50.23 32.07 -23.31
C GLU A 124 -50.15 31.13 -24.49
N THR A 125 -49.54 31.57 -25.59
CA THR A 125 -49.47 30.77 -26.84
C THR A 125 -48.20 29.98 -26.97
N ASP A 126 -47.11 30.36 -26.29
CA ASP A 126 -45.77 29.79 -26.36
C ASP A 126 -45.37 29.08 -25.05
N ALA A 127 -46.33 28.67 -24.21
CA ALA A 127 -46.06 28.10 -22.89
C ALA A 127 -45.25 26.79 -22.94
N ASP A 128 -45.28 26.08 -24.07
CA ASP A 128 -44.55 24.85 -24.35
C ASP A 128 -43.07 25.05 -24.70
N LYS A 129 -42.66 26.32 -24.95
CA LYS A 129 -41.25 26.61 -25.33
C LYS A 129 -40.30 26.65 -24.14
N LEU A 130 -40.80 26.66 -22.91
CA LEU A 130 -39.98 26.62 -21.70
C LEU A 130 -40.61 25.68 -20.70
N ASP A 131 -39.84 24.68 -20.23
CA ASP A 131 -40.30 23.79 -19.20
C ASP A 131 -39.25 23.58 -18.09
N PHE A 132 -39.72 23.20 -16.89
CA PHE A 132 -38.86 22.87 -15.76
C PHE A 132 -38.84 21.38 -15.54
N PHE A 133 -37.63 20.78 -15.60
CA PHE A 133 -37.45 19.38 -15.33
C PHE A 133 -36.57 19.20 -14.11
N PHE A 134 -36.93 18.30 -13.23
CA PHE A 134 -35.96 17.74 -12.30
C PHE A 134 -35.06 16.82 -13.11
N SER A 135 -33.75 17.04 -13.03
CA SER A 135 -32.79 16.09 -13.58
C SER A 135 -33.03 14.71 -12.92
N PRO A 136 -33.12 13.62 -13.69
CA PRO A 136 -33.25 12.31 -13.11
C PRO A 136 -32.04 12.05 -12.20
N PHE A 137 -32.29 11.57 -10.98
CA PHE A 137 -31.25 11.08 -10.12
C PHE A 137 -30.77 9.74 -10.64
N GLU A 138 -29.48 9.66 -10.94
CA GLU A 138 -28.86 8.38 -11.24
C GLU A 138 -28.60 7.61 -9.95
N THR A 139 -28.74 6.28 -9.98
CA THR A 139 -28.50 5.42 -8.81
C THR A 139 -27.08 5.61 -8.25
N ILE A 140 -26.10 5.85 -9.12
CA ILE A 140 -24.73 6.14 -8.74
C ILE A 140 -24.58 7.38 -7.85
N ASP A 141 -25.48 8.37 -7.96
CA ASP A 141 -25.40 9.60 -7.16
C ASP A 141 -25.74 9.33 -5.69
N PHE A 142 -26.57 8.33 -5.41
CA PHE A 142 -26.80 7.86 -4.04
C PHE A 142 -25.58 7.18 -3.45
N TYR A 143 -24.88 6.36 -4.24
CA TYR A 143 -23.63 5.75 -3.79
C TYR A 143 -22.55 6.81 -3.55
N LYS A 144 -22.49 7.88 -4.38
CA LYS A 144 -21.56 9.01 -4.17
C LYS A 144 -21.84 9.78 -2.89
N SER A 145 -23.11 9.84 -2.45
CA SER A 145 -23.49 10.54 -1.21
C SER A 145 -23.24 9.74 0.06
N MET A 146 -22.69 8.52 -0.02
CA MET A 146 -22.44 7.68 1.13
C MET A 146 -21.28 8.20 1.97
N ASP A 147 -21.54 8.44 3.26
CA ASP A 147 -20.54 8.80 4.27
C ASP A 147 -20.16 7.58 5.11
N MET A 148 -18.88 7.43 5.37
CA MET A 148 -18.36 6.38 6.27
C MET A 148 -18.29 6.94 7.69
N ARG A 149 -18.99 6.31 8.63
CA ARG A 149 -19.05 6.77 10.00
C ARG A 149 -18.60 5.69 10.99
N VAL A 150 -17.81 6.11 11.97
CA VAL A 150 -17.39 5.26 13.08
C VAL A 150 -18.27 5.56 14.30
N ARG A 151 -18.75 4.51 14.95
CA ARG A 151 -19.55 4.64 16.17
C ARG A 151 -18.73 4.23 17.39
N GLU A 152 -18.77 5.07 18.41
CA GLU A 152 -18.18 4.78 19.71
C GLU A 152 -19.23 5.11 20.78
N GLY A 153 -19.86 4.08 21.37
CA GLY A 153 -21.04 4.23 22.21
C GLY A 153 -22.19 4.89 21.45
N ASP A 154 -22.72 5.98 22.00
CA ASP A 154 -23.82 6.76 21.41
C ASP A 154 -23.35 7.81 20.39
N PHE A 155 -22.05 7.99 20.25
CA PHE A 155 -21.49 8.97 19.32
C PHE A 155 -21.25 8.36 17.93
N SER A 156 -21.51 9.16 16.90
CA SER A 156 -21.27 8.80 15.51
C SER A 156 -20.50 9.94 14.84
N ILE A 157 -19.25 9.66 14.47
CA ILE A 157 -18.31 10.65 13.91
C ILE A 157 -18.01 10.24 12.47
N SER A 158 -17.93 11.22 11.54
CA SER A 158 -17.47 10.93 10.19
C SER A 158 -16.03 10.38 10.23
N ALA A 159 -15.79 9.33 9.47
CA ALA A 159 -14.46 8.74 9.40
C ALA A 159 -13.39 9.72 8.89
N THR A 160 -13.80 10.77 8.17
CA THR A 160 -12.90 11.83 7.70
C THR A 160 -12.44 12.79 8.79
N GLU A 161 -13.08 12.78 9.96
CA GLU A 161 -12.73 13.58 11.13
C GLU A 161 -11.84 12.82 12.12
N LEU A 162 -11.60 11.54 11.89
CA LEU A 162 -10.77 10.70 12.74
C LEU A 162 -9.28 10.92 12.50
N GLY A 163 -8.45 10.48 13.45
CA GLY A 163 -7.00 10.57 13.33
C GLY A 163 -6.46 9.84 12.09
N GLU A 164 -5.36 10.33 11.53
CA GLU A 164 -4.76 9.87 10.27
C GLU A 164 -4.46 8.36 10.24
N GLY A 165 -4.09 7.77 11.38
CA GLY A 165 -3.88 6.32 11.47
C GLY A 165 -5.13 5.50 11.20
N ILE A 166 -6.30 5.95 11.69
CA ILE A 166 -7.58 5.28 11.44
C ILE A 166 -7.99 5.50 9.97
N GLN A 167 -7.85 6.72 9.45
CA GLN A 167 -8.13 7.00 8.04
C GLN A 167 -7.27 6.14 7.12
N ASN A 168 -5.97 6.01 7.40
CA ASN A 168 -5.07 5.14 6.66
C ASN A 168 -5.52 3.68 6.69
N ALA A 169 -5.90 3.15 7.86
CA ALA A 169 -6.44 1.79 7.98
C ALA A 169 -7.71 1.59 7.15
N LEU A 170 -8.60 2.58 7.10
CA LEU A 170 -9.82 2.54 6.29
C LEU A 170 -9.52 2.57 4.78
N VAL A 171 -8.59 3.40 4.33
CA VAL A 171 -8.15 3.43 2.92
C VAL A 171 -7.59 2.07 2.50
N LEU A 172 -6.78 1.44 3.35
CA LEU A 172 -6.23 0.12 3.06
C LEU A 172 -7.30 -0.98 3.10
N SER A 173 -8.34 -0.83 3.94
CA SER A 173 -9.50 -1.73 3.94
C SER A 173 -10.33 -1.59 2.66
N ILE A 174 -10.47 -0.36 2.13
CA ILE A 174 -11.12 -0.13 0.83
C ILE A 174 -10.31 -0.80 -0.28
N LEU A 175 -8.97 -0.70 -0.25
CA LEU A 175 -8.11 -1.39 -1.20
C LEU A 175 -8.31 -2.91 -1.14
N GLN A 176 -8.35 -3.48 0.06
CA GLN A 176 -8.59 -4.91 0.24
C GLN A 176 -9.95 -5.33 -0.32
N ALA A 177 -11.01 -4.59 -0.02
CA ALA A 177 -12.35 -4.87 -0.55
C ALA A 177 -12.42 -4.75 -2.08
N PHE A 178 -11.69 -3.78 -2.64
CA PHE A 178 -11.55 -3.63 -4.10
C PHE A 178 -10.87 -4.86 -4.72
N GLU A 179 -9.82 -5.35 -4.07
CA GLU A 179 -9.06 -6.51 -4.49
C GLU A 179 -9.88 -7.81 -4.46
N GLU A 180 -10.58 -8.07 -3.34
CA GLU A 180 -11.41 -9.25 -3.16
C GLU A 180 -12.52 -9.38 -4.24
N ARG A 181 -13.00 -8.24 -4.75
CA ARG A 181 -14.04 -8.19 -5.78
C ARG A 181 -13.50 -8.41 -7.19
N ARG A 182 -12.24 -8.11 -7.43
CA ARG A 182 -11.64 -8.27 -8.77
C ARG A 182 -11.19 -9.71 -9.00
N LYS A 183 -11.53 -10.23 -10.19
CA LYS A 183 -11.06 -11.54 -10.66
C LYS A 183 -9.73 -11.47 -11.41
N GLN A 184 -9.30 -10.26 -11.77
CA GLN A 184 -8.05 -10.01 -12.51
C GLN A 184 -7.06 -9.32 -11.59
N GLY A 185 -5.79 -9.75 -11.62
CA GLY A 185 -4.73 -9.14 -10.84
C GLY A 185 -4.50 -7.66 -11.19
N ALA A 186 -3.93 -6.92 -10.25
CA ALA A 186 -3.57 -5.51 -10.38
C ALA A 186 -2.10 -5.29 -10.04
N ILE A 187 -1.55 -4.14 -10.45
CA ILE A 187 -0.27 -3.63 -9.97
C ILE A 187 -0.57 -2.57 -8.93
N LEU A 188 -0.19 -2.84 -7.68
CA LEU A 188 -0.39 -1.93 -6.56
C LEU A 188 0.92 -1.22 -6.24
N LEU A 189 0.91 0.10 -6.25
CA LEU A 189 2.03 0.95 -5.87
C LEU A 189 1.64 1.70 -4.60
N ILE A 190 2.30 1.40 -3.48
CA ILE A 190 1.94 1.95 -2.17
C ILE A 190 3.16 2.65 -1.57
N GLU A 191 3.04 3.94 -1.26
CA GLU A 191 4.09 4.67 -0.56
C GLU A 191 3.88 4.60 0.95
N GLU A 192 4.93 4.24 1.69
CA GLU A 192 4.98 4.26 3.15
C GLU A 192 3.70 3.73 3.83
N PRO A 193 3.30 2.46 3.59
CA PRO A 193 2.05 1.92 4.12
C PRO A 193 1.93 1.99 5.65
N GLU A 194 3.06 2.08 6.34
CA GLU A 194 3.15 2.18 7.80
C GLU A 194 2.86 3.56 8.39
N MET A 195 2.79 4.61 7.57
CA MET A 195 2.61 5.97 8.08
C MET A 195 1.42 6.08 9.03
N PHE A 196 1.64 6.74 10.17
CA PHE A 196 0.67 6.98 11.25
C PHE A 196 0.11 5.71 11.93
N LEU A 197 0.61 4.51 11.59
CA LEU A 197 0.16 3.27 12.20
C LEU A 197 1.00 2.89 13.43
N HIS A 198 0.31 2.47 14.49
CA HIS A 198 0.98 1.86 15.64
C HIS A 198 1.71 0.55 15.23
N PRO A 199 2.88 0.20 15.80
CA PRO A 199 3.67 -0.98 15.41
C PRO A 199 2.87 -2.29 15.30
N GLN A 200 1.88 -2.48 16.17
CA GLN A 200 1.01 -3.65 16.11
C GLN A 200 0.15 -3.67 14.83
N MET A 201 -0.37 -2.51 14.43
CA MET A 201 -1.13 -2.36 13.18
C MET A 201 -0.22 -2.52 11.96
N GLN A 202 1.02 -2.04 12.01
CA GLN A 202 2.01 -2.23 10.96
C GLN A 202 2.22 -3.73 10.66
N ARG A 203 2.38 -4.56 11.69
CA ARG A 203 2.52 -6.02 11.52
C ARG A 203 1.28 -6.67 10.91
N THR A 204 0.09 -6.21 11.29
CA THR A 204 -1.16 -6.70 10.69
C THR A 204 -1.26 -6.30 9.21
N LEU A 205 -0.96 -5.05 8.91
CA LEU A 205 -0.98 -4.53 7.54
C LEU A 205 0.04 -5.24 6.65
N TYR A 206 1.27 -5.49 7.15
CA TYR A 206 2.26 -6.25 6.41
C TYR A 206 1.72 -7.63 5.98
N LYS A 207 1.06 -8.35 6.90
CA LYS A 207 0.42 -9.63 6.58
C LYS A 207 -0.66 -9.48 5.50
N THR A 208 -1.50 -8.45 5.61
CA THR A 208 -2.54 -8.15 4.61
C THR A 208 -1.92 -7.87 3.23
N ILE A 209 -0.87 -7.06 3.16
CA ILE A 209 -0.16 -6.78 1.89
C ILE A 209 0.44 -8.06 1.30
N ARG A 210 1.00 -8.94 2.14
CA ARG A 210 1.52 -10.24 1.69
C ARG A 210 0.42 -11.15 1.13
N GLU A 211 -0.79 -11.14 1.72
CA GLU A 211 -1.93 -11.89 1.18
C GLU A 211 -2.39 -11.32 -0.18
N ILE A 212 -2.53 -10.01 -0.28
CA ILE A 212 -2.86 -9.31 -1.53
C ILE A 212 -1.81 -9.64 -2.61
N GLY A 213 -0.53 -9.71 -2.25
CA GLY A 213 0.58 -10.03 -3.15
C GLY A 213 0.56 -11.44 -3.74
N LYS A 214 -0.30 -12.34 -3.26
CA LYS A 214 -0.44 -13.68 -3.85
C LYS A 214 -1.14 -13.68 -5.20
N THR A 215 -2.02 -12.71 -5.42
CA THR A 215 -2.85 -12.56 -6.62
C THR A 215 -2.49 -11.32 -7.44
N ASN A 216 -1.69 -10.42 -6.85
CA ASN A 216 -1.32 -9.13 -7.44
C ASN A 216 0.17 -8.89 -7.42
N GLN A 217 0.63 -7.94 -8.23
CA GLN A 217 1.97 -7.38 -8.08
C GLN A 217 1.90 -6.18 -7.13
N VAL A 218 2.53 -6.30 -5.96
CA VAL A 218 2.59 -5.21 -4.99
C VAL A 218 4.01 -4.66 -4.92
N ILE A 219 4.15 -3.36 -5.08
CA ILE A 219 5.39 -2.61 -4.89
C ILE A 219 5.11 -1.54 -3.85
N TYR A 220 5.86 -1.53 -2.76
CA TYR A 220 5.72 -0.49 -1.75
C TYR A 220 7.08 0.08 -1.34
N THR A 221 7.07 1.35 -0.92
CA THR A 221 8.23 1.97 -0.25
C THR A 221 8.00 1.92 1.25
N THR A 222 9.05 1.79 2.04
CA THR A 222 8.95 1.77 3.50
C THR A 222 10.22 2.23 4.18
N HIS A 223 10.07 2.85 5.35
CA HIS A 223 11.13 3.12 6.33
C HIS A 223 10.99 2.28 7.60
N SER A 224 10.03 1.35 7.63
CA SER A 224 9.78 0.51 8.81
C SER A 224 10.43 -0.87 8.71
N PRO A 225 11.21 -1.29 9.70
CA PRO A 225 11.76 -2.64 9.77
C PRO A 225 10.67 -3.73 9.92
N HIS A 226 9.42 -3.34 10.17
CA HIS A 226 8.29 -4.27 10.19
C HIS A 226 7.77 -4.65 8.79
N PHE A 227 8.17 -3.91 7.75
CA PHE A 227 7.76 -4.13 6.35
C PHE A 227 8.83 -4.78 5.48
N VAL A 228 9.94 -5.13 6.06
CA VAL A 228 11.00 -5.93 5.42
C VAL A 228 11.33 -7.13 6.28
N THR A 229 11.75 -8.21 5.68
CA THR A 229 12.18 -9.40 6.43
C THR A 229 13.40 -10.03 5.77
N ILE A 230 14.34 -10.52 6.59
CA ILE A 230 15.53 -11.23 6.11
C ILE A 230 15.16 -12.43 5.23
N PRO A 231 14.13 -13.25 5.55
CA PRO A 231 13.71 -14.33 4.68
C PRO A 231 13.32 -13.93 3.26
N ASP A 232 12.85 -12.72 3.07
CA ASP A 232 12.36 -12.20 1.78
C ASP A 232 13.33 -11.19 1.16
N TYR A 233 14.64 -11.26 1.49
CA TYR A 233 15.67 -10.34 1.01
C TYR A 233 15.71 -10.17 -0.51
N SER A 234 15.34 -11.18 -1.27
CA SER A 234 15.28 -11.12 -2.72
C SER A 234 14.19 -10.22 -3.29
N GLU A 235 13.20 -9.85 -2.46
CA GLU A 235 12.12 -8.92 -2.81
C GLU A 235 12.48 -7.48 -2.43
N VAL A 236 13.58 -7.28 -1.69
CA VAL A 236 14.02 -5.97 -1.19
C VAL A 236 14.86 -5.25 -2.24
N VAL A 237 14.54 -3.99 -2.47
CA VAL A 237 15.33 -3.07 -3.30
C VAL A 237 15.79 -1.91 -2.43
N ILE A 238 17.09 -1.81 -2.17
CA ILE A 238 17.65 -0.66 -1.43
C ILE A 238 17.88 0.48 -2.42
N VAL A 239 17.30 1.64 -2.11
CA VAL A 239 17.44 2.88 -2.88
C VAL A 239 18.29 3.86 -2.07
N ARG A 240 19.41 4.30 -2.62
CA ARG A 240 20.32 5.24 -1.94
C ARG A 240 20.65 6.43 -2.85
N ARG A 241 20.72 7.61 -2.23
CA ARG A 241 21.19 8.82 -2.89
C ARG A 241 22.71 8.93 -2.67
N GLY A 242 23.47 8.88 -3.76
CA GLY A 242 24.92 9.14 -3.77
C GLY A 242 25.24 10.51 -4.35
N THR A 243 26.55 10.81 -4.47
CA THR A 243 27.07 12.04 -5.11
C THR A 243 26.67 12.13 -6.59
N ASP A 244 26.64 11.00 -7.27
CA ASP A 244 26.41 10.88 -8.71
C ASP A 244 24.94 10.59 -9.06
N GLY A 245 24.02 10.67 -8.07
CA GLY A 245 22.60 10.43 -8.26
C GLY A 245 22.05 9.30 -7.40
N THR A 246 20.86 8.84 -7.74
CA THR A 246 20.19 7.75 -7.04
C THR A 246 20.61 6.40 -7.59
N THR A 247 20.98 5.49 -6.71
CA THR A 247 21.34 4.10 -7.04
C THR A 247 20.36 3.13 -6.42
N THR A 248 20.14 2.00 -7.08
CA THR A 248 19.33 0.89 -6.59
C THR A 248 20.18 -0.36 -6.45
N ARG A 249 19.95 -1.14 -5.41
CA ARG A 249 20.61 -2.41 -5.15
C ARG A 249 19.59 -3.50 -4.86
N LEU A 250 19.69 -4.61 -5.58
CA LEU A 250 19.01 -5.86 -5.29
C LEU A 250 20.06 -6.90 -4.93
N SER A 251 19.67 -7.89 -4.12
CA SER A 251 20.51 -9.04 -3.86
C SER A 251 20.46 -10.01 -5.06
N ASP A 252 21.59 -10.49 -5.49
CA ASP A 252 21.78 -11.55 -6.50
C ASP A 252 22.02 -12.92 -5.87
N LEU A 253 21.97 -13.02 -4.55
CA LEU A 253 22.16 -14.28 -3.83
C LEU A 253 21.00 -15.24 -4.11
N PRO A 254 21.30 -16.52 -4.35
CA PRO A 254 20.28 -17.54 -4.54
C PRO A 254 19.48 -17.76 -3.25
N ILE A 255 18.16 -17.87 -3.38
CA ILE A 255 17.28 -18.18 -2.26
C ILE A 255 17.58 -19.59 -1.75
N ASN A 256 17.86 -19.71 -0.46
CA ASN A 256 18.02 -20.98 0.22
C ASN A 256 16.79 -21.28 1.08
N GLU A 257 15.88 -22.11 0.59
CA GLU A 257 14.62 -22.42 1.25
C GLU A 257 14.78 -22.95 2.69
N LYS A 258 15.78 -23.78 2.95
CA LYS A 258 16.03 -24.29 4.31
C LYS A 258 16.46 -23.18 5.28
N ARG A 259 17.23 -22.21 4.80
CA ARG A 259 17.61 -21.03 5.58
C ARG A 259 16.44 -20.07 5.73
N ARG A 260 15.63 -19.92 4.70
CA ARG A 260 14.41 -19.10 4.75
C ARG A 260 13.46 -19.56 5.86
N GLU A 261 13.18 -20.87 5.94
CA GLU A 261 12.33 -21.44 7.01
C GLU A 261 12.89 -21.17 8.42
N LYS A 262 14.22 -21.21 8.58
CA LYS A 262 14.88 -20.89 9.84
C LYS A 262 14.67 -19.43 10.21
N TYR A 263 14.90 -18.49 9.27
CA TYR A 263 14.74 -17.07 9.51
C TYR A 263 13.28 -16.66 9.74
N LEU A 264 12.32 -17.34 9.13
CA LEU A 264 10.88 -17.11 9.40
C LEU A 264 10.50 -17.36 10.86
N LYS A 265 11.20 -18.25 11.54
CA LYS A 265 10.97 -18.54 12.97
C LYS A 265 11.63 -17.52 13.90
N GLU A 266 12.62 -16.81 13.41
CA GLU A 266 13.45 -15.86 14.16
C GLU A 266 13.14 -14.40 13.75
N LEU A 267 11.90 -14.11 13.34
CA LEU A 267 11.46 -12.78 12.93
C LEU A 267 11.67 -11.76 14.05
N ASP A 268 12.77 -11.01 13.95
CA ASP A 268 13.08 -9.91 14.81
C ASP A 268 13.19 -8.61 14.00
N PRO A 269 12.30 -7.63 14.23
CA PRO A 269 12.38 -6.33 13.55
C PRO A 269 13.71 -5.61 13.76
N GLU A 270 14.39 -5.85 14.89
CA GLU A 270 15.70 -5.24 15.16
C GLU A 270 16.76 -5.73 14.17
N ARG A 271 16.74 -7.00 13.78
CA ARG A 271 17.65 -7.53 12.75
C ARG A 271 17.35 -6.97 11.35
N ASN A 272 16.10 -6.65 11.07
CA ASN A 272 15.72 -6.06 9.80
C ASN A 272 16.25 -4.63 9.61
N GLU A 273 16.73 -3.98 10.67
CA GLU A 273 17.42 -2.69 10.57
C GLU A 273 18.64 -2.72 9.66
N LEU A 274 19.22 -3.92 9.41
CA LEU A 274 20.32 -4.08 8.48
C LEU A 274 20.04 -3.45 7.10
N PHE A 275 18.79 -3.51 6.60
CA PHE A 275 18.43 -2.96 5.30
C PHE A 275 18.45 -1.43 5.25
N PHE A 276 18.36 -0.77 6.41
CA PHE A 276 18.35 0.68 6.56
C PHE A 276 19.71 1.25 6.97
N ALA A 277 20.63 0.41 7.44
CA ALA A 277 21.93 0.81 7.88
C ALA A 277 22.80 1.36 6.74
N THR A 278 23.53 2.45 6.99
CA THR A 278 24.57 2.96 6.09
C THR A 278 25.86 2.16 6.25
N ARG A 279 26.14 1.73 7.47
CA ARG A 279 27.21 0.82 7.88
C ARG A 279 26.65 -0.17 8.87
N LEU A 280 27.10 -1.41 8.80
CA LEU A 280 26.60 -2.49 9.65
C LEU A 280 27.74 -3.06 10.48
N LEU A 281 27.49 -3.30 11.76
CA LEU A 281 28.35 -4.10 12.60
C LEU A 281 27.55 -5.33 13.08
N LEU A 282 27.96 -6.48 12.60
CA LEU A 282 27.38 -7.77 13.02
C LEU A 282 28.11 -8.27 14.26
N VAL A 283 27.36 -8.66 15.27
CA VAL A 283 27.87 -9.19 16.53
C VAL A 283 27.21 -10.52 16.86
N GLU A 284 27.91 -11.38 17.60
CA GLU A 284 27.45 -12.72 17.87
C GLU A 284 26.24 -12.77 18.80
N GLY A 285 26.23 -11.92 19.83
CA GLY A 285 25.24 -11.96 20.89
C GLY A 285 24.90 -10.61 21.50
N ASP A 286 24.02 -10.66 22.50
CA ASP A 286 23.50 -9.49 23.23
C ASP A 286 24.59 -8.74 24.01
N THR A 287 25.62 -9.43 24.48
CA THR A 287 26.70 -8.83 25.27
C THR A 287 27.41 -7.75 24.46
N GLU A 288 27.81 -8.08 23.24
CA GLU A 288 28.47 -7.14 22.31
C GLU A 288 27.52 -6.03 21.89
N LYS A 289 26.26 -6.38 21.58
CA LYS A 289 25.22 -5.42 21.19
C LYS A 289 25.01 -4.34 22.27
N LEU A 290 25.00 -4.73 23.53
CA LEU A 290 24.81 -3.81 24.67
C LEU A 290 26.09 -3.05 25.05
N ALA A 291 27.25 -3.69 24.98
CA ALA A 291 28.52 -3.10 25.41
C ALA A 291 29.09 -2.09 24.39
N LEU A 292 28.99 -2.40 23.09
CA LEU A 292 29.63 -1.58 22.06
C LEU A 292 29.13 -0.13 21.98
N PRO A 293 27.83 0.19 22.14
CA PRO A 293 27.38 1.57 22.20
C PRO A 293 28.02 2.35 23.36
N GLU A 294 28.21 1.72 24.52
CA GLU A 294 28.87 2.35 25.67
C GLU A 294 30.37 2.59 25.44
N TYR A 295 31.05 1.64 24.78
CA TYR A 295 32.44 1.86 24.36
C TYR A 295 32.56 2.99 23.32
N ALA A 296 31.66 3.01 22.33
CA ALA A 296 31.61 4.07 21.31
C ALA A 296 31.44 5.45 21.98
N LYS A 297 30.57 5.55 22.96
CA LYS A 297 30.35 6.76 23.75
C LYS A 297 31.60 7.23 24.52
N HIS A 298 32.31 6.30 25.17
CA HIS A 298 33.57 6.59 25.79
C HIS A 298 34.65 7.09 24.84
N LEU A 299 34.65 6.56 23.62
CA LEU A 299 35.51 6.97 22.52
C LEU A 299 35.05 8.25 21.83
N LYS A 300 33.93 8.84 22.25
CA LYS A 300 33.27 9.98 21.62
C LYS A 300 32.87 9.71 20.14
N LEU A 301 32.57 8.48 19.83
CA LEU A 301 32.03 8.07 18.56
C LEU A 301 30.50 8.06 18.59
N ASP A 302 29.89 8.78 17.70
CA ASP A 302 28.42 8.85 17.55
C ASP A 302 28.03 7.86 16.45
N LEU A 303 27.46 6.72 16.84
CA LEU A 303 27.06 5.66 15.92
C LEU A 303 25.87 6.08 15.03
N ASP A 304 24.92 6.82 15.61
CA ASP A 304 23.76 7.30 14.87
C ASP A 304 24.18 8.30 13.78
N ARG A 305 25.03 9.25 14.13
CA ARG A 305 25.60 10.19 13.18
C ARG A 305 26.41 9.51 12.08
N ALA A 306 27.07 8.40 12.42
CA ALA A 306 27.82 7.59 11.46
C ALA A 306 26.91 6.71 10.59
N GLY A 307 25.62 6.62 10.89
CA GLY A 307 24.67 5.70 10.24
C GLY A 307 25.09 4.24 10.43
N ALA A 308 25.65 3.91 11.58
CA ALA A 308 26.16 2.59 11.93
C ALA A 308 25.15 1.86 12.83
N SER A 309 24.62 0.74 12.37
CA SER A 309 23.74 -0.14 13.17
C SER A 309 24.52 -1.35 13.67
N ILE A 310 24.32 -1.70 14.93
CA ILE A 310 24.85 -2.93 15.54
C ILE A 310 23.75 -3.95 15.56
N VAL A 311 23.94 -5.06 14.83
CA VAL A 311 22.94 -6.11 14.69
C VAL A 311 23.47 -7.41 15.28
N GLU A 312 22.75 -7.93 16.26
CA GLU A 312 22.98 -9.24 16.85
C GLU A 312 22.40 -10.31 15.94
N VAL A 313 23.16 -11.38 15.68
CA VAL A 313 22.79 -12.40 14.68
C VAL A 313 22.29 -13.73 15.29
N GLY A 314 22.20 -13.86 16.62
CA GLY A 314 21.76 -15.09 17.28
C GLY A 314 22.78 -16.23 17.22
N GLY A 315 24.04 -15.87 17.33
CA GLY A 315 25.18 -16.79 17.39
C GLY A 315 25.99 -16.91 16.10
N LYS A 316 27.23 -17.32 16.26
CA LYS A 316 28.28 -17.38 15.23
C LYS A 316 27.84 -17.97 13.89
N LYS A 317 27.01 -19.04 13.93
CA LYS A 317 26.53 -19.75 12.72
C LYS A 317 25.69 -18.90 11.78
N ASN A 318 25.11 -17.83 12.28
CA ASN A 318 24.26 -16.93 11.48
C ASN A 318 25.06 -15.77 10.86
N ILE A 319 26.27 -15.50 11.35
CA ILE A 319 27.12 -14.40 10.87
C ILE A 319 27.31 -14.48 9.35
N LEU A 320 27.73 -15.65 8.84
CA LEU A 320 28.02 -15.81 7.41
C LEU A 320 26.80 -15.52 6.53
N ASP A 321 25.64 -15.97 6.96
CA ASP A 321 24.42 -15.81 6.18
C ASP A 321 23.98 -14.35 6.11
N ILE A 322 23.97 -13.67 7.26
CA ILE A 322 23.57 -12.25 7.35
C ILE A 322 24.63 -11.34 6.72
N ALA A 323 25.92 -11.65 6.90
CA ALA A 323 27.00 -10.93 6.25
C ALA A 323 26.90 -11.03 4.71
N ASN A 324 26.67 -12.20 4.16
CA ASN A 324 26.49 -12.35 2.71
C ASN A 324 25.30 -11.53 2.18
N ILE A 325 24.18 -11.51 2.93
CA ILE A 325 23.03 -10.69 2.56
C ILE A 325 23.43 -9.20 2.56
N SER A 326 24.03 -8.69 3.63
CA SER A 326 24.43 -7.28 3.70
C SER A 326 25.43 -6.89 2.61
N ILE A 327 26.40 -7.75 2.32
CA ILE A 327 27.40 -7.56 1.26
C ILE A 327 26.73 -7.50 -0.12
N SER A 328 25.75 -8.39 -0.40
CA SER A 328 25.05 -8.41 -1.68
C SER A 328 24.31 -7.09 -1.96
N PHE A 329 23.86 -6.40 -0.92
CA PHE A 329 23.29 -5.06 -1.03
C PHE A 329 24.34 -3.94 -1.05
N GLY A 330 25.63 -4.28 -0.96
CA GLY A 330 26.72 -3.32 -0.92
C GLY A 330 26.74 -2.48 0.36
N ILE A 331 26.33 -3.06 1.48
CA ILE A 331 26.38 -2.42 2.80
C ILE A 331 27.76 -2.68 3.40
N PRO A 332 28.58 -1.66 3.70
CA PRO A 332 29.83 -1.82 4.40
C PRO A 332 29.61 -2.52 5.75
N THR A 333 30.22 -3.68 5.95
CA THR A 333 29.91 -4.57 7.05
C THR A 333 31.15 -4.85 7.88
N GLY A 334 31.08 -4.53 9.17
CA GLY A 334 31.99 -4.99 10.21
C GLY A 334 31.46 -6.28 10.83
N ILE A 335 32.34 -7.18 11.18
CA ILE A 335 31.98 -8.42 11.90
C ILE A 335 32.86 -8.53 13.14
N LEU A 336 32.23 -8.68 14.28
CA LEU A 336 32.89 -8.90 15.55
C LEU A 336 32.37 -10.21 16.15
N TYR A 337 33.28 -11.16 16.34
CA TYR A 337 32.91 -12.49 16.84
C TYR A 337 33.94 -13.05 17.82
N ASP A 338 33.53 -14.03 18.62
CA ASP A 338 34.38 -14.72 19.58
C ASP A 338 35.13 -15.87 18.87
N ALA A 339 36.46 -15.85 18.96
CA ALA A 339 37.30 -16.92 18.39
C ALA A 339 37.32 -18.21 19.21
N ASP A 340 36.65 -18.25 20.35
CA ASP A 340 36.61 -19.40 21.25
C ASP A 340 36.27 -20.71 20.50
N CYS A 341 37.05 -21.72 20.79
CA CYS A 341 36.86 -23.06 20.27
C CYS A 341 36.34 -23.95 21.40
N LYS A 342 35.20 -24.62 21.18
CA LYS A 342 34.64 -25.58 22.13
C LYS A 342 35.62 -26.68 22.49
N GLN A 343 35.44 -27.28 23.67
CA GLN A 343 36.35 -28.25 24.24
C GLN A 343 36.37 -29.62 23.51
N PHE A 344 35.26 -29.97 22.82
CA PHE A 344 35.14 -31.24 22.10
C PHE A 344 35.79 -31.16 20.71
N LYS A 345 36.60 -32.14 20.32
CA LYS A 345 37.43 -32.19 19.12
C LYS A 345 36.63 -31.92 17.83
N ASP A 346 35.51 -32.64 17.68
CA ASP A 346 34.66 -32.54 16.48
C ASP A 346 33.94 -31.16 16.36
N GLU A 347 33.59 -30.57 17.47
CA GLU A 347 33.02 -29.22 17.52
C GLU A 347 34.09 -28.15 17.29
N LYS A 348 35.29 -28.38 17.82
CA LYS A 348 36.45 -27.50 17.65
C LYS A 348 36.86 -27.38 16.17
N ASP A 349 36.83 -28.43 15.41
CA ASP A 349 37.20 -28.40 13.99
C ASP A 349 36.11 -27.67 13.16
N LYS A 350 34.84 -27.81 13.49
CA LYS A 350 33.75 -27.05 12.89
C LYS A 350 33.84 -25.55 13.19
N GLU A 351 34.11 -25.18 14.42
CA GLU A 351 34.31 -23.79 14.84
C GLU A 351 35.48 -23.12 14.11
N LYS A 352 36.61 -23.82 14.00
CA LYS A 352 37.76 -23.34 13.24
C LYS A 352 37.45 -23.16 11.77
N GLU A 353 36.63 -23.99 11.17
CA GLU A 353 36.22 -23.86 9.78
C GLU A 353 35.29 -22.65 9.62
N PHE A 354 34.35 -22.41 10.56
CA PHE A 354 33.53 -21.18 10.57
C PHE A 354 34.39 -19.93 10.70
N ASN A 355 35.34 -19.89 11.62
CA ASN A 355 36.25 -18.76 11.79
C ASN A 355 37.01 -18.46 10.48
N LYS A 356 37.54 -19.49 9.80
CA LYS A 356 38.19 -19.32 8.50
C LYS A 356 37.28 -18.76 7.43
N GLN A 357 36.02 -19.20 7.40
CA GLN A 357 35.02 -18.71 6.43
C GLN A 357 34.66 -17.24 6.71
N ILE A 358 34.51 -16.85 7.97
CA ILE A 358 34.26 -15.45 8.36
C ILE A 358 35.48 -14.58 7.98
N ASP A 359 36.70 -15.00 8.29
CA ASP A 359 37.92 -14.28 7.97
C ASP A 359 38.15 -14.16 6.46
N ALA A 360 37.66 -15.14 5.69
CA ALA A 360 37.74 -15.12 4.22
C ALA A 360 36.88 -14.01 3.61
N LEU A 361 35.80 -13.61 4.25
CA LEU A 361 34.95 -12.50 3.75
C LEU A 361 35.74 -11.20 3.64
N ALA A 362 36.57 -10.87 4.63
CA ALA A 362 37.41 -9.66 4.59
C ALA A 362 38.43 -9.67 3.45
N LYS A 363 38.79 -10.86 2.92
CA LYS A 363 39.75 -11.00 1.80
C LYS A 363 39.07 -10.89 0.43
N THR A 364 37.80 -11.21 0.35
CA THR A 364 37.04 -11.23 -0.91
C THR A 364 36.33 -9.91 -1.21
N ASP A 365 35.97 -9.16 -0.20
CA ASP A 365 35.30 -7.86 -0.35
C ASP A 365 35.96 -6.80 0.53
N GLY A 366 36.52 -5.78 -0.07
CA GLY A 366 37.22 -4.69 0.61
C GLY A 366 36.30 -3.80 1.47
N SER A 367 34.98 -3.99 1.41
CA SER A 367 33.99 -3.31 2.27
C SER A 367 33.72 -4.07 3.59
N VAL A 368 34.32 -5.25 3.75
CA VAL A 368 34.16 -6.10 4.96
C VAL A 368 35.38 -6.01 5.86
N MET A 369 35.15 -5.74 7.14
CA MET A 369 36.18 -5.78 8.18
C MET A 369 35.78 -6.81 9.22
N VAL A 370 36.76 -7.60 9.64
CA VAL A 370 36.54 -8.67 10.62
C VAL A 370 37.46 -8.47 11.83
N TRP A 371 36.91 -8.55 13.01
CA TRP A 371 37.63 -8.54 14.28
C TRP A 371 37.24 -9.74 15.12
N THR A 372 38.18 -10.27 15.86
CA THR A 372 37.94 -11.40 16.77
C THR A 372 38.34 -11.05 18.20
N PHE A 373 37.58 -11.53 19.16
CA PHE A 373 38.05 -11.68 20.51
C PHE A 373 38.83 -12.98 20.66
N PRO A 374 39.94 -13.00 21.45
CA PRO A 374 40.75 -14.20 21.66
C PRO A 374 40.00 -15.25 22.48
#